data_a30c261f4256553352469e59b8923158
#
_entry.id   a30c261f4256553352469e59b8923158
#
_cell.length_a   1.000
_cell.length_b   1.000
_cell.length_c   1.000
_cell.angle_alpha   90.00
_cell.angle_beta   90.00
_cell.angle_gamma   90.00
#
_symmetry.space_group_name_H-M   'P 1'
#
loop_
_entity.id
_entity.type
_entity.pdbx_description
1 polymer ?
#
loop_
_entity_poly.entity_id
_entity_poly.type
_entity_poly.pdbx_seq_one_letter_code
_entity_poly.pdbx_strand_id
1 'polypeptide(L)'
;MAFNQKPRMKNCIQCGKVFIAYDRGDDLCADCKDLFFEWESRVKEYVKDNPGSNINEVSQATGISKKLIQRMAREGIFVDMPMGENFTYPCASCGTPIHSGTYCTGCLSRLRQETKKVAESMKIRFREDMPTIDRLNAMAQRDFEREQRDRRTFSNGMINILRQK
;
A
#
# COMPACT_ATOMS: atom_id res chain seq x y z
N MET A 1 -1.90 -0.74 -13.98
CA MET A 1 -0.43 -0.65 -14.07
C MET A 1 0.15 -1.85 -13.33
N ALA A 2 0.68 -2.82 -14.06
CA ALA A 2 1.29 -4.01 -13.46
C ALA A 2 2.66 -3.60 -12.90
N PHE A 3 2.79 -3.57 -11.58
CA PHE A 3 4.09 -3.43 -10.92
C PHE A 3 4.89 -4.71 -11.22
N ASN A 4 5.85 -4.61 -12.13
CA ASN A 4 6.77 -5.69 -12.48
C ASN A 4 7.76 -5.88 -11.32
N GLN A 5 7.29 -6.46 -10.21
CA GLN A 5 8.15 -6.82 -9.08
C GLN A 5 8.79 -8.16 -9.38
N LYS A 6 10.12 -8.19 -9.35
CA LYS A 6 10.87 -9.44 -9.51
C LYS A 6 10.46 -10.44 -8.41
N PRO A 7 10.15 -11.69 -8.76
CA PRO A 7 9.81 -12.72 -7.79
C PRO A 7 10.96 -12.90 -6.80
N ARG A 8 10.62 -13.09 -5.52
CA ARG A 8 11.59 -13.26 -4.43
C ARG A 8 11.33 -14.57 -3.70
N MET A 9 12.39 -15.28 -3.41
CA MET A 9 12.30 -16.44 -2.52
C MET A 9 12.19 -15.98 -1.07
N LYS A 10 11.16 -16.46 -0.37
CA LYS A 10 10.91 -16.19 1.06
C LYS A 10 10.58 -17.49 1.80
N ASN A 11 10.78 -17.48 3.10
CA ASN A 11 10.31 -18.55 3.99
C ASN A 11 8.93 -18.17 4.53
N CYS A 12 7.97 -19.09 4.44
CA CYS A 12 6.66 -18.91 5.02
C CYS A 12 6.76 -18.69 6.53
N ILE A 13 6.12 -17.64 7.06
CA ILE A 13 6.19 -17.30 8.50
C ILE A 13 5.45 -18.30 9.39
N GLN A 14 4.59 -19.15 8.82
CA GLN A 14 3.86 -20.19 9.54
C GLN A 14 4.57 -21.55 9.49
N CYS A 15 4.81 -22.09 8.30
CA CYS A 15 5.32 -23.45 8.14
C CYS A 15 6.82 -23.53 7.82
N GLY A 16 7.49 -22.41 7.56
CA GLY A 16 8.92 -22.36 7.23
C GLY A 16 9.26 -22.77 5.79
N LYS A 17 8.33 -23.32 4.99
CA LYS A 17 8.59 -23.71 3.60
C LYS A 17 9.03 -22.51 2.78
N VAL A 18 10.02 -22.71 1.90
CA VAL A 18 10.44 -21.72 0.91
C VAL A 18 9.37 -21.61 -0.19
N PHE A 19 9.01 -20.40 -0.54
CA PHE A 19 8.07 -20.12 -1.63
C PHE A 19 8.49 -18.88 -2.43
N ILE A 20 7.91 -18.70 -3.60
CA ILE A 20 8.13 -17.53 -4.44
C ILE A 20 7.06 -16.48 -4.11
N ALA A 21 7.50 -15.35 -3.56
CA ALA A 21 6.64 -14.20 -3.27
C ALA A 21 6.66 -13.23 -4.47
N TYR A 22 5.49 -12.89 -4.98
CA TYR A 22 5.32 -11.91 -6.05
C TYR A 22 5.16 -10.50 -5.50
N ASP A 23 4.55 -10.37 -4.33
CA ASP A 23 4.38 -9.11 -3.63
C ASP A 23 5.27 -9.00 -2.40
N ARG A 24 5.62 -7.75 -2.03
CA ARG A 24 6.45 -7.50 -0.82
C ARG A 24 5.74 -7.93 0.46
N GLY A 25 4.41 -7.87 0.49
CA GLY A 25 3.58 -8.26 1.63
C GLY A 25 3.31 -9.76 1.73
N ASP A 26 3.69 -10.57 0.74
CA ASP A 26 3.49 -12.00 0.76
C ASP A 26 4.48 -12.67 1.73
N ASP A 27 3.98 -13.10 2.87
CA ASP A 27 4.77 -13.80 3.90
C ASP A 27 4.27 -15.23 4.17
N LEU A 28 3.22 -15.67 3.45
CA LEU A 28 2.66 -17.01 3.52
C LEU A 28 2.77 -17.73 2.17
N CYS A 29 3.06 -19.03 2.19
CA CYS A 29 2.92 -19.88 1.00
C CYS A 29 1.44 -20.06 0.63
N ALA A 30 1.15 -20.61 -0.55
CA ALA A 30 -0.22 -20.80 -1.03
C ALA A 30 -1.06 -21.63 -0.05
N ASP A 31 -0.54 -22.81 0.38
CA ASP A 31 -1.22 -23.69 1.32
C ASP A 31 -1.61 -22.96 2.63
N CYS A 32 -0.70 -22.10 3.14
CA CYS A 32 -0.94 -21.34 4.36
C CYS A 32 -1.85 -20.12 4.16
N LYS A 33 -1.93 -19.58 2.96
CA LYS A 33 -2.90 -18.52 2.62
C LYS A 33 -4.34 -19.05 2.64
N ASP A 34 -4.54 -20.25 2.12
CA ASP A 34 -5.87 -20.88 2.07
C ASP A 34 -6.41 -21.16 3.48
N LEU A 35 -5.52 -21.50 4.42
CA LEU A 35 -5.88 -21.76 5.82
C LEU A 35 -5.94 -20.50 6.70
N PHE A 36 -5.61 -19.33 6.16
CA PHE A 36 -5.47 -18.11 6.96
C PHE A 36 -6.75 -17.73 7.70
N PHE A 37 -7.91 -17.82 7.05
CA PHE A 37 -9.20 -17.50 7.66
C PHE A 37 -9.60 -18.45 8.80
N GLU A 38 -9.27 -19.73 8.67
CA GLU A 38 -9.50 -20.71 9.75
C GLU A 38 -8.62 -20.38 10.96
N TRP A 39 -7.37 -20.02 10.72
CA TRP A 39 -6.45 -19.64 11.80
C TRP A 39 -6.86 -18.34 12.47
N GLU A 40 -7.30 -17.37 11.69
CA GLU A 40 -7.84 -16.11 12.22
C GLU A 40 -9.03 -16.37 13.16
N SER A 41 -9.98 -17.18 12.73
CA SER A 41 -11.14 -17.56 13.52
C SER A 41 -10.74 -18.29 14.81
N ARG A 42 -9.82 -19.25 14.71
CA ARG A 42 -9.31 -20.01 15.86
C ARG A 42 -8.58 -19.14 16.88
N VAL A 43 -7.78 -18.18 16.43
CA VAL A 43 -7.10 -17.23 17.31
C VAL A 43 -8.09 -16.31 18.00
N LYS A 44 -9.08 -15.78 17.25
CA LYS A 44 -10.13 -14.92 17.80
C LYS A 44 -10.94 -15.66 18.89
N GLU A 45 -11.36 -16.88 18.63
CA GLU A 45 -12.10 -17.69 19.59
C GLU A 45 -11.28 -17.92 20.87
N TYR A 46 -10.03 -18.34 20.73
CA TYR A 46 -9.17 -18.55 21.88
C TYR A 46 -8.95 -17.27 22.72
N VAL A 47 -8.66 -16.13 22.08
CA VAL A 47 -8.46 -14.85 22.79
C VAL A 47 -9.74 -14.37 23.48
N LYS A 48 -10.91 -14.62 22.87
CA LYS A 48 -12.22 -14.28 23.45
C LYS A 48 -12.48 -15.10 24.73
N ASP A 49 -12.15 -16.38 24.72
CA ASP A 49 -12.36 -17.28 25.83
C ASP A 49 -11.30 -17.11 26.94
N ASN A 50 -10.14 -16.60 26.57
CA ASN A 50 -8.99 -16.40 27.46
C ASN A 50 -8.51 -14.94 27.43
N PRO A 51 -9.30 -13.98 27.90
CA PRO A 51 -8.89 -12.58 27.95
C PRO A 51 -7.70 -12.42 28.91
N GLY A 52 -6.61 -11.86 28.43
CA GLY A 52 -5.36 -11.71 29.20
C GLY A 52 -4.23 -12.66 28.80
N SER A 53 -4.48 -13.60 27.86
CA SER A 53 -3.44 -14.46 27.31
C SER A 53 -2.37 -13.65 26.61
N ASN A 54 -1.12 -14.07 26.75
CA ASN A 54 0.00 -13.52 25.98
C ASN A 54 0.17 -14.25 24.63
N ILE A 55 0.95 -13.65 23.72
CA ILE A 55 1.19 -14.24 22.39
C ILE A 55 1.79 -15.65 22.44
N ASN A 56 2.58 -15.96 23.47
CA ASN A 56 3.18 -17.29 23.61
C ASN A 56 2.11 -18.35 23.92
N GLU A 57 1.20 -18.04 24.83
CA GLU A 57 0.08 -18.91 25.21
C GLU A 57 -0.86 -19.13 24.02
N VAL A 58 -1.24 -18.07 23.32
CA VAL A 58 -2.05 -18.16 22.11
C VAL A 58 -1.37 -19.04 21.05
N SER A 59 -0.06 -18.85 20.83
CA SER A 59 0.70 -19.64 19.86
C SER A 59 0.77 -21.12 20.23
N GLN A 60 0.96 -21.44 21.50
CA GLN A 60 1.00 -22.81 21.98
C GLN A 60 -0.35 -23.52 21.89
N ALA A 61 -1.41 -22.83 22.27
CA ALA A 61 -2.76 -23.38 22.28
C ALA A 61 -3.34 -23.58 20.85
N THR A 62 -3.07 -22.65 19.96
CA THR A 62 -3.63 -22.67 18.59
C THR A 62 -2.75 -23.39 17.57
N GLY A 63 -1.46 -23.61 17.88
CA GLY A 63 -0.46 -24.15 16.94
C GLY A 63 -0.03 -23.14 15.85
N ILE A 64 -0.39 -21.88 15.99
CA ILE A 64 -0.10 -20.83 15.03
C ILE A 64 1.19 -20.10 15.42
N SER A 65 2.05 -19.83 14.45
CA SER A 65 3.33 -19.18 14.73
C SER A 65 3.16 -17.78 15.33
N LYS A 66 4.02 -17.43 16.30
CA LYS A 66 4.02 -16.09 16.92
C LYS A 66 4.12 -14.96 15.89
N LYS A 67 4.89 -15.16 14.82
CA LYS A 67 5.06 -14.19 13.74
C LYS A 67 3.74 -13.94 13.01
N LEU A 68 2.95 -14.99 12.78
CA LEU A 68 1.65 -14.87 12.13
C LEU A 68 0.63 -14.17 13.05
N ILE A 69 0.60 -14.50 14.34
CA ILE A 69 -0.25 -13.82 15.33
C ILE A 69 0.11 -12.34 15.43
N GLN A 70 1.40 -11.99 15.47
CA GLN A 70 1.86 -10.60 15.45
C GLN A 70 1.45 -9.86 14.18
N ARG A 71 1.49 -10.53 13.02
CA ARG A 71 1.00 -9.97 11.77
C ARG A 71 -0.48 -9.68 11.84
N MET A 72 -1.30 -10.64 12.29
CA MET A 72 -2.75 -10.46 12.50
C MET A 72 -3.05 -9.27 13.42
N ALA A 73 -2.28 -9.12 14.50
CA ALA A 73 -2.42 -7.98 15.41
C ALA A 73 -2.08 -6.63 14.75
N ARG A 74 -1.04 -6.58 13.92
CA ARG A 74 -0.67 -5.37 13.17
C ARG A 74 -1.69 -5.00 12.10
N GLU A 75 -2.34 -5.99 11.49
CA GLU A 75 -3.41 -5.81 10.51
C GLU A 75 -4.74 -5.38 11.17
N GLY A 76 -4.79 -5.33 12.50
CA GLY A 76 -5.94 -4.83 13.26
C GLY A 76 -7.05 -5.87 13.45
N ILE A 77 -6.77 -7.16 13.24
CA ILE A 77 -7.77 -8.25 13.35
C ILE A 77 -8.37 -8.34 14.76
N PHE A 78 -7.66 -7.85 15.77
CA PHE A 78 -8.04 -7.93 17.18
C PHE A 78 -8.48 -6.58 17.78
N VAL A 79 -8.76 -5.56 16.99
CA VAL A 79 -9.07 -4.19 17.48
C VAL A 79 -10.28 -4.17 18.41
N ASP A 80 -11.29 -4.99 18.15
CA ASP A 80 -12.55 -5.03 18.92
C ASP A 80 -12.54 -6.12 20.01
N MET A 81 -11.37 -6.72 20.30
CA MET A 81 -11.29 -7.82 21.25
C MET A 81 -10.67 -7.36 22.58
N PRO A 82 -11.09 -7.93 23.71
CA PRO A 82 -10.48 -7.66 25.01
C PRO A 82 -9.09 -8.30 25.10
N MET A 83 -8.11 -7.64 24.50
CA MET A 83 -6.71 -8.07 24.58
C MET A 83 -6.18 -7.70 25.98
N GLY A 84 -5.65 -8.68 26.68
CA GLY A 84 -5.01 -8.43 27.98
C GLY A 84 -3.76 -7.57 27.86
N GLU A 85 -3.38 -6.90 28.94
CA GLU A 85 -2.15 -6.07 29.00
C GLU A 85 -0.87 -6.86 28.63
N ASN A 86 -0.90 -8.18 28.74
CA ASN A 86 0.20 -9.08 28.43
C ASN A 86 0.34 -9.38 26.92
N PHE A 87 -0.63 -9.00 26.10
CA PHE A 87 -0.57 -9.21 24.65
C PHE A 87 0.21 -8.09 23.98
N THR A 88 1.53 -8.21 24.01
CA THR A 88 2.44 -7.21 23.42
C THR A 88 3.28 -7.81 22.30
N TYR A 89 3.61 -6.97 21.32
CA TYR A 89 4.53 -7.32 20.23
C TYR A 89 5.40 -6.10 19.86
N PRO A 90 6.57 -6.33 19.25
CA PRO A 90 7.50 -5.24 18.98
C PRO A 90 7.01 -4.29 17.88
N CYS A 91 7.19 -2.99 18.12
CA CYS A 91 7.04 -1.93 17.13
C CYS A 91 7.92 -2.23 15.90
N ALA A 92 7.39 -2.08 14.69
CA ALA A 92 8.12 -2.37 13.46
C ALA A 92 9.33 -1.47 13.19
N SER A 93 9.43 -0.31 13.87
CA SER A 93 10.53 0.64 13.68
C SER A 93 11.56 0.61 14.81
N CYS A 94 11.13 0.62 16.08
CA CYS A 94 12.04 0.76 17.22
C CYS A 94 12.10 -0.45 18.16
N GLY A 95 11.25 -1.48 17.92
CA GLY A 95 11.19 -2.68 18.76
C GLY A 95 10.48 -2.50 20.11
N THR A 96 10.09 -1.31 20.51
CA THR A 96 9.32 -1.08 21.74
C THR A 96 8.04 -1.91 21.75
N PRO A 97 7.69 -2.60 22.86
CA PRO A 97 6.45 -3.38 22.95
C PRO A 97 5.23 -2.47 22.80
N ILE A 98 4.29 -2.90 21.98
CA ILE A 98 3.01 -2.23 21.72
C ILE A 98 1.87 -3.23 21.80
N HIS A 99 0.66 -2.74 22.11
CA HIS A 99 -0.55 -3.55 22.21
C HIS A 99 -1.40 -3.52 20.93
N SER A 100 -1.25 -2.50 20.09
CA SER A 100 -2.05 -2.35 18.87
C SER A 100 -1.28 -1.57 17.80
N GLY A 101 -1.64 -1.81 16.54
CA GLY A 101 -1.06 -1.12 15.39
C GLY A 101 0.33 -1.61 15.00
N THR A 102 0.95 -0.94 14.04
CA THR A 102 2.28 -1.33 13.49
C THR A 102 3.43 -0.57 14.15
N TYR A 103 3.18 0.65 14.62
CA TYR A 103 4.19 1.56 15.16
C TYR A 103 3.73 2.11 16.52
N CYS A 104 4.68 2.30 17.42
CA CYS A 104 4.41 3.02 18.67
C CYS A 104 4.07 4.50 18.39
N THR A 105 3.48 5.18 19.37
CA THR A 105 3.04 6.58 19.24
C THR A 105 4.18 7.52 18.83
N GLY A 106 5.40 7.33 19.35
CA GLY A 106 6.56 8.13 19.00
C GLY A 106 7.01 7.92 17.55
N CYS A 107 7.08 6.65 17.08
CA CYS A 107 7.42 6.35 15.69
C CYS A 107 6.34 6.85 14.72
N LEU A 108 5.07 6.70 15.09
CA LEU A 108 3.95 7.19 14.28
C LEU A 108 3.97 8.71 14.12
N SER A 109 4.26 9.45 15.20
CA SER A 109 4.40 10.91 15.18
C SER A 109 5.55 11.35 14.26
N ARG A 110 6.70 10.67 14.35
CA ARG A 110 7.85 10.95 13.47
C ARG A 110 7.51 10.70 12.01
N LEU A 111 6.90 9.56 11.68
CA LEU A 111 6.48 9.24 10.31
C LEU A 111 5.47 10.28 9.77
N ARG A 112 4.51 10.71 10.59
CA ARG A 112 3.56 11.76 10.20
C ARG A 112 4.24 13.09 9.92
N GLN A 113 5.25 13.47 10.70
CA GLN A 113 6.02 14.69 10.45
C GLN A 113 6.82 14.60 9.15
N GLU A 114 7.48 13.48 8.90
CA GLU A 114 8.24 13.24 7.67
C GLU A 114 7.32 13.26 6.44
N THR A 115 6.19 12.57 6.49
CA THR A 115 5.21 12.59 5.38
C THR A 115 4.63 13.98 5.14
N LYS A 116 4.39 14.77 6.21
CA LYS A 116 3.93 16.16 6.09
C LYS A 116 4.96 17.04 5.39
N LYS A 117 6.23 16.93 5.76
CA LYS A 117 7.35 17.67 5.11
C LYS A 117 7.45 17.33 3.62
N VAL A 118 7.38 16.03 3.28
CA VAL A 118 7.42 15.57 1.89
C VAL A 118 6.20 16.09 1.10
N ALA A 119 4.99 15.98 1.68
CA ALA A 119 3.78 16.49 1.04
C ALA A 119 3.83 18.00 0.81
N GLU A 120 4.42 18.75 1.75
CA GLU A 120 4.58 20.20 1.64
C GLU A 120 5.60 20.57 0.54
N SER A 121 6.72 19.86 0.48
CA SER A 121 7.72 20.03 -0.59
C SER A 121 7.16 19.67 -1.98
N MET A 122 6.33 18.63 -2.08
CA MET A 122 5.64 18.28 -3.32
C MET A 122 4.63 19.34 -3.75
N LYS A 123 3.88 19.93 -2.81
CA LYS A 123 2.93 21.02 -3.11
C LYS A 123 3.64 22.26 -3.67
N ILE A 124 4.82 22.59 -3.13
CA ILE A 124 5.62 23.72 -3.63
C ILE A 124 6.09 23.44 -5.05
N ARG A 125 6.67 22.28 -5.33
CA ARG A 125 7.09 21.88 -6.69
C ARG A 125 5.93 21.86 -7.68
N PHE A 126 4.79 21.31 -7.28
CA PHE A 126 3.60 21.24 -8.14
C PHE A 126 3.03 22.62 -8.46
N ARG A 127 3.20 23.61 -7.57
CA ARG A 127 2.80 24.99 -7.81
C ARG A 127 3.77 25.76 -8.74
N GLU A 128 5.06 25.47 -8.62
CA GLU A 128 6.09 26.11 -9.46
C GLU A 128 6.07 25.58 -10.90
N ASP A 129 5.80 24.28 -11.08
CA ASP A 129 5.83 23.63 -12.38
C ASP A 129 4.47 23.67 -13.13
N MET A 130 3.36 23.98 -12.43
CA MET A 130 2.05 24.04 -13.06
C MET A 130 1.90 25.36 -13.84
N PRO A 131 1.69 25.28 -15.16
CA PRO A 131 1.38 26.49 -15.93
C PRO A 131 0.09 27.13 -15.41
N THR A 132 0.09 28.44 -15.27
CA THR A 132 -1.12 29.19 -14.88
C THR A 132 -2.26 28.89 -15.85
N ILE A 133 -3.51 29.01 -15.38
CA ILE A 133 -4.72 28.79 -16.21
C ILE A 133 -4.62 29.59 -17.50
N ASP A 134 -4.11 30.83 -17.44
CA ASP A 134 -3.89 31.67 -18.60
C ASP A 134 -2.89 31.09 -19.60
N ARG A 135 -1.83 30.47 -19.12
CA ARG A 135 -0.84 29.74 -19.95
C ARG A 135 -1.45 28.51 -20.61
N LEU A 136 -2.26 27.75 -19.88
CA LEU A 136 -2.96 26.59 -20.44
C LEU A 136 -3.98 27.01 -21.50
N ASN A 137 -4.74 28.09 -21.28
CA ASN A 137 -5.66 28.64 -22.22
C ASN A 137 -4.95 29.16 -23.47
N ALA A 138 -3.82 29.86 -23.31
CA ALA A 138 -3.00 30.34 -24.42
C ALA A 138 -2.39 29.22 -25.26
N MET A 139 -1.99 28.10 -24.62
CA MET A 139 -1.53 26.88 -25.32
C MET A 139 -2.66 26.26 -26.12
N ALA A 140 -3.82 26.07 -25.51
CA ALA A 140 -5.00 25.52 -26.19
C ALA A 140 -5.46 26.35 -27.38
N GLN A 141 -5.43 27.71 -27.28
CA GLN A 141 -5.74 28.60 -28.39
C GLN A 141 -4.74 28.46 -29.54
N ARG A 142 -3.44 28.36 -29.23
CA ARG A 142 -2.40 28.16 -30.28
C ARG A 142 -2.56 26.83 -31.01
N ASP A 143 -2.86 25.78 -30.30
CA ASP A 143 -3.09 24.47 -30.90
C ASP A 143 -4.33 24.47 -31.79
N PHE A 144 -5.41 25.11 -31.34
CA PHE A 144 -6.62 25.29 -32.15
C PHE A 144 -6.38 26.11 -33.41
N GLU A 145 -5.66 27.23 -33.31
CA GLU A 145 -5.30 28.07 -34.48
C GLU A 145 -4.41 27.35 -35.46
N ARG A 146 -3.45 26.51 -34.94
CA ARG A 146 -2.58 25.66 -35.75
C ARG A 146 -3.40 24.63 -36.55
N GLU A 147 -4.32 23.94 -35.88
CA GLU A 147 -5.20 22.97 -36.53
C GLU A 147 -6.09 23.61 -37.60
N GLN A 148 -6.64 24.81 -37.35
CA GLN A 148 -7.39 25.54 -38.33
C GLN A 148 -6.56 25.98 -39.56
N ARG A 149 -5.30 26.37 -39.34
CA ARG A 149 -4.37 26.72 -40.39
C ARG A 149 -4.06 25.51 -41.28
N ASP A 150 -3.79 24.37 -40.65
CA ASP A 150 -3.49 23.12 -41.36
C ASP A 150 -4.71 22.65 -42.20
N ARG A 151 -5.93 22.78 -41.69
CA ARG A 151 -7.16 22.49 -42.45
C ARG A 151 -7.35 23.42 -43.66
N ARG A 152 -7.03 24.71 -43.53
CA ARG A 152 -7.11 25.67 -44.66
C ARG A 152 -6.07 25.40 -45.74
N THR A 153 -4.85 25.05 -45.36
CA THR A 153 -3.79 24.70 -46.32
C THR A 153 -4.11 23.43 -47.08
N PHE A 154 -4.66 22.41 -46.37
CA PHE A 154 -5.10 21.16 -47.00
C PHE A 154 -6.25 21.39 -48.01
N SER A 155 -7.26 22.19 -47.65
CA SER A 155 -8.39 22.52 -48.49
C SER A 155 -7.95 23.30 -49.77
N ASN A 156 -7.05 24.28 -49.60
CA ASN A 156 -6.54 25.06 -50.73
C ASN A 156 -5.62 24.21 -51.66
N GLY A 157 -4.86 23.28 -51.12
CA GLY A 157 -4.05 22.34 -51.92
C GLY A 157 -4.92 21.42 -52.78
N MET A 158 -6.03 20.95 -52.26
CA MET A 158 -6.97 20.08 -52.96
C MET A 158 -7.71 20.82 -54.12
N ILE A 159 -8.07 22.09 -53.92
CA ILE A 159 -8.72 22.90 -54.93
C ILE A 159 -7.78 23.16 -56.11
N ASN A 160 -6.50 23.39 -55.87
CA ASN A 160 -5.52 23.61 -56.92
C ASN A 160 -5.25 22.36 -57.79
N ILE A 161 -5.33 21.18 -57.23
CA ILE A 161 -5.16 19.90 -57.96
C ILE A 161 -6.35 19.65 -58.90
N LEU A 162 -7.56 20.09 -58.51
CA LEU A 162 -8.78 19.94 -59.33
C LEU A 162 -8.90 20.99 -60.44
N ARG A 163 -8.14 22.09 -60.39
CA ARG A 163 -8.14 23.14 -61.44
C ARG A 163 -7.13 22.89 -62.58
N GLN A 164 -6.24 21.91 -62.45
CA GLN A 164 -5.20 21.56 -63.44
C GLN A 164 -5.57 20.34 -64.31
N LYS A 165 -6.82 19.87 -64.23
CA LYS A 165 -7.41 18.91 -65.17
C LYS A 165 -8.49 19.59 -66.00
#